data_2b2930864a8f8113ee4641c0f19775c5
#
_entry.id   2b2930864a8f8113ee4641c0f19775c5
#
_cell.length_a   1.000
_cell.length_b   1.000
_cell.length_c   1.000
_cell.angle_alpha   90.00
_cell.angle_beta   90.00
_cell.angle_gamma   90.00
#
_symmetry.space_group_name_H-M   'P 1'
#
loop_
_entity.id
_entity.type
_entity.pdbx_description
1 polymer ?
#
loop_
_entity_poly.entity_id
_entity_poly.type
_entity_poly.pdbx_seq_one_letter_code
_entity_poly.pdbx_strand_id
1 'polypeptide(L)'
;MFAELGVPIIDTDVIAREVVEPGQPALDEIRARFGDEVFDAYGRLDRNAMRKRIFSDDDARLQLEAILHPRIGEETRRQASTATGPYQVIVVPLLVGSPLAQFMDRIVVVDCDEELQVQRLLSRDAESVEQARRILSAQASRQARLAIADDVINNDKTLDETRRQVRQLDRTYRELANRA
;
A
#
# COMPACT_ATOMS: atom_id res chain seq x y z
N MET A 1 10.11 -10.69 -3.95
CA MET A 1 10.30 -12.06 -3.39
C MET A 1 9.14 -12.98 -3.75
N PHE A 2 7.87 -12.71 -3.36
CA PHE A 2 6.73 -13.54 -3.82
C PHE A 2 6.61 -13.56 -5.35
N ALA A 3 6.77 -12.41 -6.01
CA ALA A 3 6.78 -12.35 -7.48
C ALA A 3 7.84 -13.24 -8.13
N GLU A 4 9.02 -13.38 -7.51
CA GLU A 4 10.10 -14.27 -7.97
C GLU A 4 9.73 -15.76 -7.89
N LEU A 5 8.69 -16.08 -7.10
CA LEU A 5 8.12 -17.43 -6.97
C LEU A 5 6.91 -17.66 -7.89
N GLY A 6 6.65 -16.71 -8.79
CA GLY A 6 5.54 -16.77 -9.74
C GLY A 6 4.17 -16.43 -9.15
N VAL A 7 4.13 -15.79 -7.97
CA VAL A 7 2.88 -15.37 -7.33
C VAL A 7 2.42 -14.04 -7.94
N PRO A 8 1.16 -13.91 -8.39
CA PRO A 8 0.60 -12.64 -8.82
C PRO A 8 0.64 -11.61 -7.70
N ILE A 9 1.10 -10.41 -8.02
CA ILE A 9 1.18 -9.29 -7.07
C ILE A 9 0.25 -8.17 -7.55
N ILE A 10 -0.64 -7.75 -6.69
CA ILE A 10 -1.54 -6.61 -6.89
C ILE A 10 -1.11 -5.53 -5.90
N ASP A 11 -0.62 -4.41 -6.41
CA ASP A 11 -0.07 -3.34 -5.57
C ASP A 11 -1.01 -2.13 -5.58
N THR A 12 -1.61 -1.84 -4.42
CA THR A 12 -2.57 -0.72 -4.31
C THR A 12 -1.92 0.65 -4.50
N ASP A 13 -0.61 0.81 -4.30
CA ASP A 13 0.09 2.05 -4.63
C ASP A 13 0.26 2.22 -6.15
N VAL A 14 0.43 1.14 -6.90
CA VAL A 14 0.42 1.17 -8.36
C VAL A 14 -0.99 1.52 -8.84
N ILE A 15 -2.01 0.83 -8.35
CA ILE A 15 -3.42 1.11 -8.67
C ILE A 15 -3.80 2.56 -8.36
N ALA A 16 -3.38 3.10 -7.20
CA ALA A 16 -3.62 4.50 -6.83
C ALA A 16 -2.99 5.51 -7.80
N ARG A 17 -1.99 5.07 -8.57
CA ARG A 17 -1.41 5.87 -9.66
C ARG A 17 -2.19 5.73 -10.94
N GLU A 18 -2.60 4.53 -11.27
CA GLU A 18 -3.33 4.21 -12.50
C GLU A 18 -4.71 4.86 -12.54
N VAL A 19 -5.45 4.86 -11.43
CA VAL A 19 -6.80 5.43 -11.35
C VAL A 19 -6.87 6.96 -11.52
N VAL A 20 -5.74 7.65 -11.51
CA VAL A 20 -5.62 9.10 -11.75
C VAL A 20 -4.82 9.43 -13.02
N GLU A 21 -4.59 8.46 -13.90
CA GLU A 21 -3.98 8.73 -15.20
C GLU A 21 -4.95 9.48 -16.13
N PRO A 22 -4.47 10.21 -17.14
CA PRO A 22 -5.31 10.91 -18.11
C PRO A 22 -6.38 10.00 -18.71
N GLY A 23 -7.63 10.46 -18.70
CA GLY A 23 -8.78 9.70 -19.17
C GLY A 23 -9.49 8.87 -18.09
N GLN A 24 -8.99 8.85 -16.87
CA GLN A 24 -9.66 8.18 -15.76
C GLN A 24 -10.71 9.10 -15.10
N PRO A 25 -11.90 8.59 -14.77
CA PRO A 25 -12.97 9.40 -14.16
C PRO A 25 -12.57 10.09 -12.84
N ALA A 26 -11.67 9.48 -12.06
CA ALA A 26 -11.18 10.08 -10.82
C ALA A 26 -10.44 11.41 -11.08
N LEU A 27 -9.74 11.53 -12.21
CA LEU A 27 -9.00 12.73 -12.55
C LEU A 27 -9.94 13.92 -12.77
N ASP A 28 -11.09 13.68 -13.42
CA ASP A 28 -12.12 14.70 -13.66
C ASP A 28 -12.78 15.14 -12.34
N GLU A 29 -13.07 14.21 -11.44
CA GLU A 29 -13.62 14.52 -10.12
C GLU A 29 -12.63 15.27 -9.23
N ILE A 30 -11.34 14.92 -9.29
CA ILE A 30 -10.29 15.67 -8.60
C ILE A 30 -10.23 17.09 -9.14
N ARG A 31 -10.31 17.28 -10.45
CA ARG A 31 -10.32 18.62 -11.07
C ARG A 31 -11.53 19.43 -10.64
N ALA A 32 -12.72 18.84 -10.67
CA ALA A 32 -13.95 19.49 -10.23
C ALA A 32 -13.90 19.89 -8.75
N ARG A 33 -13.19 19.15 -7.91
CA ARG A 33 -13.13 19.36 -6.46
C ARG A 33 -12.01 20.29 -6.03
N PHE A 34 -10.83 20.17 -6.65
CA PHE A 34 -9.60 20.84 -6.20
C PHE A 34 -9.12 21.93 -7.18
N GLY A 35 -9.78 22.08 -8.34
CA GLY A 35 -9.38 23.07 -9.35
C GLY A 35 -8.15 22.64 -10.16
N ASP A 36 -7.73 23.54 -11.05
CA ASP A 36 -6.57 23.30 -11.94
C ASP A 36 -5.22 23.45 -11.23
N GLU A 37 -5.18 24.04 -10.07
CA GLU A 37 -3.96 24.29 -9.29
C GLU A 37 -3.21 23.02 -8.85
N VAL A 38 -3.90 21.86 -8.86
CA VAL A 38 -3.32 20.55 -8.56
C VAL A 38 -3.00 19.76 -9.84
N PHE A 39 -2.95 20.42 -10.99
CA PHE A 39 -2.62 19.80 -12.28
C PHE A 39 -1.38 20.44 -12.91
N ASP A 40 -0.63 19.63 -13.64
CA ASP A 40 0.49 20.12 -14.44
C ASP A 40 0.01 20.72 -15.78
N ALA A 41 0.94 21.32 -16.55
CA ALA A 41 0.64 21.93 -17.85
C ALA A 41 0.12 20.91 -18.90
N TYR A 42 0.23 19.63 -18.65
CA TYR A 42 -0.24 18.53 -19.51
C TYR A 42 -1.58 17.94 -19.05
N GLY A 43 -2.19 18.54 -18.03
CA GLY A 43 -3.46 18.08 -17.46
C GLY A 43 -3.35 16.81 -16.61
N ARG A 44 -2.17 16.44 -16.15
CA ARG A 44 -1.94 15.33 -15.22
C ARG A 44 -1.96 15.85 -13.79
N LEU A 45 -2.31 14.97 -12.86
CA LEU A 45 -2.26 15.29 -11.42
C LEU A 45 -0.83 15.63 -10.98
N ASP A 46 -0.61 16.86 -10.54
CA ASP A 46 0.62 17.27 -9.85
C ASP A 46 0.57 16.70 -8.41
N ARG A 47 1.24 15.58 -8.21
CA ARG A 47 1.29 14.88 -6.92
C ARG A 47 1.93 15.71 -5.81
N ASN A 48 2.86 16.62 -6.16
CA ASN A 48 3.51 17.48 -5.17
C ASN A 48 2.57 18.59 -4.73
N ALA A 49 1.84 19.22 -5.67
CA ALA A 49 0.81 20.21 -5.37
C ALA A 49 -0.31 19.58 -4.53
N MET A 50 -0.83 18.42 -4.95
CA MET A 50 -1.85 17.69 -4.20
C MET A 50 -1.37 17.29 -2.79
N ARG A 51 -0.14 16.76 -2.65
CA ARG A 51 0.44 16.41 -1.34
C ARG A 51 0.50 17.63 -0.42
N LYS A 52 0.94 18.79 -0.91
CA LYS A 52 0.94 20.04 -0.13
C LYS A 52 -0.47 20.42 0.32
N ARG A 53 -1.44 20.30 -0.58
CA ARG A 53 -2.84 20.63 -0.31
C ARG A 53 -3.42 19.78 0.83
N ILE A 54 -3.30 18.44 0.74
CA ILE A 54 -3.85 17.52 1.72
C ILE A 54 -3.05 17.48 3.04
N PHE A 55 -1.79 17.91 3.01
CA PHE A 55 -0.97 17.97 4.24
C PHE A 55 -1.37 19.13 5.15
N SER A 56 -1.90 20.21 4.58
CA SER A 56 -2.32 21.43 5.30
C SER A 56 -3.82 21.50 5.59
N ASP A 57 -4.60 20.53 5.07
CA ASP A 57 -6.07 20.58 5.10
C ASP A 57 -6.63 19.14 5.21
N ASP A 58 -7.07 18.77 6.40
CA ASP A 58 -7.63 17.45 6.69
C ASP A 58 -8.93 17.18 5.90
N ASP A 59 -9.76 18.22 5.66
CA ASP A 59 -10.98 18.07 4.87
C ASP A 59 -10.62 17.78 3.40
N ALA A 60 -9.61 18.45 2.85
CA ALA A 60 -9.10 18.15 1.52
C ALA A 60 -8.58 16.71 1.42
N ARG A 61 -7.89 16.22 2.45
CA ARG A 61 -7.44 14.83 2.51
C ARG A 61 -8.62 13.85 2.48
N LEU A 62 -9.63 14.04 3.33
CA LEU A 62 -10.82 13.19 3.37
C LEU A 62 -11.58 13.18 2.04
N GLN A 63 -11.66 14.34 1.36
CA GLN A 63 -12.31 14.45 0.05
C GLN A 63 -11.54 13.69 -1.03
N LEU A 64 -10.21 13.77 -1.05
CA LEU A 64 -9.39 12.99 -1.98
C LEU A 64 -9.53 11.50 -1.72
N GLU A 65 -9.50 11.08 -0.46
CA GLU A 65 -9.70 9.69 -0.05
C GLU A 65 -11.09 9.19 -0.49
N ALA A 66 -12.13 9.99 -0.35
CA ALA A 66 -13.50 9.63 -0.78
C ALA A 66 -13.60 9.42 -2.31
N ILE A 67 -12.80 10.12 -3.11
CA ILE A 67 -12.71 9.93 -4.55
C ILE A 67 -11.91 8.65 -4.89
N LEU A 68 -10.79 8.43 -4.21
CA LEU A 68 -9.82 7.40 -4.59
C LEU A 68 -10.14 6.03 -4.03
N HIS A 69 -10.55 5.91 -2.76
CA HIS A 69 -10.70 4.62 -2.08
C HIS A 69 -11.69 3.67 -2.79
N PRO A 70 -12.88 4.12 -3.25
CA PRO A 70 -13.79 3.24 -3.96
C PRO A 70 -13.17 2.67 -5.24
N ARG A 71 -12.45 3.50 -6.00
CA ARG A 71 -11.83 3.12 -7.28
C ARG A 71 -10.65 2.19 -7.11
N ILE A 72 -9.80 2.49 -6.11
CA ILE A 72 -8.69 1.59 -5.76
C ILE A 72 -9.25 0.23 -5.33
N GLY A 73 -10.30 0.22 -4.50
CA GLY A 73 -10.93 -1.01 -4.06
C GLY A 73 -11.58 -1.80 -5.20
N GLU A 74 -12.24 -1.14 -6.13
CA GLU A 74 -12.85 -1.77 -7.31
C GLU A 74 -11.78 -2.36 -8.24
N GLU A 75 -10.76 -1.58 -8.58
CA GLU A 75 -9.67 -2.03 -9.44
C GLU A 75 -8.85 -3.16 -8.79
N THR A 76 -8.62 -3.09 -7.47
CA THR A 76 -7.98 -4.17 -6.72
C THR A 76 -8.77 -5.47 -6.85
N ARG A 77 -10.10 -5.43 -6.66
CA ARG A 77 -10.97 -6.61 -6.82
C ARG A 77 -10.99 -7.11 -8.27
N ARG A 78 -11.02 -6.21 -9.24
CA ARG A 78 -10.97 -6.57 -10.67
C ARG A 78 -9.66 -7.30 -11.00
N GLN A 79 -8.52 -6.77 -10.59
CA GLN A 79 -7.22 -7.43 -10.80
C GLN A 79 -7.16 -8.77 -10.07
N ALA A 80 -7.68 -8.85 -8.84
CA ALA A 80 -7.74 -10.07 -8.06
C ALA A 80 -8.59 -11.16 -8.74
N SER A 81 -9.72 -10.79 -9.35
CA SER A 81 -10.60 -11.74 -10.04
C SER A 81 -10.01 -12.30 -11.34
N THR A 82 -9.04 -11.62 -11.94
CA THR A 82 -8.40 -12.03 -13.20
C THR A 82 -7.01 -12.66 -12.98
N ALA A 83 -6.46 -12.53 -11.78
CA ALA A 83 -5.16 -13.13 -11.45
C ALA A 83 -5.24 -14.66 -11.51
N THR A 84 -4.20 -15.27 -12.10
CA THR A 84 -4.12 -16.72 -12.23
C THR A 84 -3.05 -17.29 -11.32
N GLY A 85 -3.38 -18.36 -10.59
CA GLY A 85 -2.45 -19.00 -9.66
C GLY A 85 -3.20 -19.62 -8.47
N PRO A 86 -2.51 -20.40 -7.64
CA PRO A 86 -3.13 -21.01 -6.46
C PRO A 86 -3.54 -19.97 -5.41
N TYR A 87 -2.81 -18.87 -5.32
CA TYR A 87 -3.09 -17.70 -4.50
C TYR A 87 -2.45 -16.45 -5.10
N GLN A 88 -2.78 -15.29 -4.57
CA GLN A 88 -2.25 -13.99 -4.97
C GLN A 88 -1.87 -13.17 -3.75
N VAL A 89 -1.00 -12.20 -3.91
CA VAL A 89 -0.61 -11.26 -2.85
C VAL A 89 -1.08 -9.85 -3.22
N ILE A 90 -1.88 -9.26 -2.35
CA ILE A 90 -2.30 -7.87 -2.47
C ILE A 90 -1.46 -7.04 -1.50
N VAL A 91 -0.70 -6.08 -2.02
CA VAL A 91 0.14 -5.18 -1.23
C VAL A 91 -0.68 -3.95 -0.85
N VAL A 92 -0.90 -3.77 0.45
CA VAL A 92 -1.66 -2.63 1.00
C VAL A 92 -0.84 -1.99 2.12
N PRO A 93 -0.17 -0.87 1.89
CA PRO A 93 0.71 -0.23 2.90
C PRO A 93 -0.03 0.21 4.17
N LEU A 94 -1.29 0.64 4.05
CA LEU A 94 -2.11 1.14 5.15
C LEU A 94 -3.37 0.29 5.34
N LEU A 95 -3.18 -1.01 5.64
CA LEU A 95 -4.28 -1.98 5.73
C LEU A 95 -5.11 -1.83 7.02
N VAL A 96 -4.50 -1.41 8.16
CA VAL A 96 -5.21 -1.26 9.44
C VAL A 96 -6.32 -0.23 9.30
N GLY A 97 -7.56 -0.65 9.54
CA GLY A 97 -8.75 0.20 9.37
C GLY A 97 -9.25 0.33 7.92
N SER A 98 -8.56 -0.25 6.94
CA SER A 98 -9.02 -0.27 5.55
C SER A 98 -10.13 -1.30 5.34
N PRO A 99 -11.19 -0.98 4.56
CA PRO A 99 -12.19 -1.96 4.14
C PRO A 99 -11.60 -3.15 3.36
N LEU A 100 -10.44 -2.98 2.73
CA LEU A 100 -9.75 -4.05 2.03
C LEU A 100 -9.35 -5.22 2.95
N ALA A 101 -9.16 -4.98 4.25
CA ALA A 101 -8.83 -6.03 5.20
C ALA A 101 -9.87 -7.16 5.23
N GLN A 102 -11.17 -6.81 5.03
CA GLN A 102 -12.27 -7.79 5.00
C GLN A 102 -12.31 -8.64 3.72
N PHE A 103 -11.56 -8.24 2.72
CA PHE A 103 -11.47 -8.95 1.43
C PHE A 103 -10.33 -9.99 1.43
N MET A 104 -9.46 -9.97 2.43
CA MET A 104 -8.29 -10.84 2.51
C MET A 104 -8.62 -12.12 3.29
N ASP A 105 -8.25 -13.29 2.74
CA ASP A 105 -8.35 -14.57 3.45
C ASP A 105 -7.30 -14.69 4.55
N ARG A 106 -6.14 -14.07 4.35
CA ARG A 106 -5.03 -14.01 5.32
C ARG A 106 -4.26 -12.70 5.18
N ILE A 107 -3.76 -12.23 6.31
CA ILE A 107 -2.96 -11.01 6.40
C ILE A 107 -1.54 -11.37 6.84
N VAL A 108 -0.55 -11.05 6.01
CA VAL A 108 0.86 -11.14 6.37
C VAL A 108 1.42 -9.74 6.64
N VAL A 109 2.01 -9.56 7.81
CA VAL A 109 2.68 -8.31 8.18
C VAL A 109 4.18 -8.48 8.04
N VAL A 110 4.82 -7.55 7.32
CA VAL A 110 6.28 -7.44 7.29
C VAL A 110 6.68 -6.55 8.45
N ASP A 111 7.18 -7.17 9.51
CA ASP A 111 7.56 -6.48 10.74
C ASP A 111 9.04 -6.13 10.75
N CYS A 112 9.35 -5.01 11.35
CA CYS A 112 10.71 -4.52 11.54
C CYS A 112 10.74 -3.62 12.78
N ASP A 113 11.85 -3.65 13.50
CA ASP A 113 12.11 -2.76 14.63
C ASP A 113 12.01 -1.29 14.21
N GLU A 114 11.43 -0.44 15.06
CA GLU A 114 11.14 0.96 14.72
C GLU A 114 12.43 1.78 14.49
N GLU A 115 13.48 1.55 15.27
CA GLU A 115 14.75 2.25 15.06
C GLU A 115 15.40 1.84 13.74
N LEU A 116 15.28 0.58 13.36
CA LEU A 116 15.73 0.10 12.05
C LEU A 116 14.89 0.68 10.90
N GLN A 117 13.57 0.86 11.10
CA GLN A 117 12.72 1.56 10.13
C GLN A 117 13.17 3.02 9.93
N VAL A 118 13.46 3.75 11.02
CA VAL A 118 14.01 5.11 10.97
C VAL A 118 15.34 5.14 10.19
N GLN A 119 16.26 4.25 10.50
CA GLN A 119 17.56 4.16 9.80
C GLN A 119 17.40 3.91 8.30
N ARG A 120 16.52 2.98 7.92
CA ARG A 120 16.23 2.66 6.51
C ARG A 120 15.58 3.83 5.78
N LEU A 121 14.66 4.54 6.44
CA LEU A 121 13.99 5.70 5.86
C LEU A 121 15.00 6.83 5.60
N LEU A 122 15.88 7.12 6.58
CA LEU A 122 16.95 8.10 6.42
C LEU A 122 17.91 7.77 5.28
N SER A 123 18.29 6.50 5.13
CA SER A 123 19.20 6.08 4.07
C SER A 123 18.59 6.13 2.67
N ARG A 124 17.26 5.98 2.56
CA ARG A 124 16.55 5.98 1.29
C ARG A 124 16.15 7.37 0.83
N ASP A 125 15.62 8.18 1.73
CA ASP A 125 14.95 9.43 1.39
C ASP A 125 15.74 10.68 1.87
N ALA A 126 16.87 10.47 2.53
CA ALA A 126 17.75 11.53 3.08
C ALA A 126 17.03 12.54 3.98
N GLU A 127 16.00 12.10 4.69
CA GLU A 127 15.19 12.94 5.58
C GLU A 127 15.81 13.04 6.98
N SER A 128 15.34 14.01 7.78
CA SER A 128 15.77 14.13 9.18
C SER A 128 15.13 13.04 10.06
N VAL A 129 15.76 12.73 11.21
CA VAL A 129 15.21 11.78 12.19
C VAL A 129 13.81 12.20 12.66
N GLU A 130 13.60 13.50 12.88
CA GLU A 130 12.32 14.05 13.32
C GLU A 130 11.24 13.83 12.26
N GLN A 131 11.58 14.00 10.99
CA GLN A 131 10.66 13.77 9.88
C GLN A 131 10.37 12.29 9.71
N ALA A 132 11.39 11.43 9.77
CA ALA A 132 11.22 9.98 9.73
C ALA A 132 10.28 9.50 10.85
N ARG A 133 10.48 9.96 12.08
CA ARG A 133 9.59 9.61 13.21
C ARG A 133 8.17 10.13 13.04
N ARG A 134 7.98 11.33 12.47
CA ARG A 134 6.64 11.85 12.15
C ARG A 134 5.92 10.98 11.11
N ILE A 135 6.63 10.53 10.07
CA ILE A 135 6.07 9.62 9.07
C ILE A 135 5.62 8.31 9.72
N LEU A 136 6.44 7.73 10.59
CA LEU A 136 6.09 6.48 11.28
C LEU A 136 4.92 6.67 12.26
N SER A 137 4.87 7.77 13.00
CA SER A 137 3.80 8.05 13.95
C SER A 137 2.43 8.32 13.29
N ALA A 138 2.42 8.69 12.02
CA ALA A 138 1.20 8.85 11.24
C ALA A 138 0.59 7.51 10.77
N GLN A 139 1.34 6.41 10.89
CA GLN A 139 0.87 5.07 10.57
C GLN A 139 0.26 4.39 11.80
N ALA A 140 -0.47 3.29 11.57
CA ALA A 140 -0.92 2.44 12.67
C ALA A 140 0.28 1.93 13.49
N SER A 141 0.12 1.84 14.81
CA SER A 141 1.18 1.34 15.68
C SER A 141 1.62 -0.09 15.28
N ARG A 142 2.88 -0.45 15.60
CA ARG A 142 3.37 -1.81 15.40
C ARG A 142 2.44 -2.83 16.04
N GLN A 143 1.95 -2.57 17.26
CA GLN A 143 1.01 -3.44 17.95
C GLN A 143 -0.30 -3.61 17.16
N ALA A 144 -0.87 -2.53 16.62
CA ALA A 144 -2.10 -2.59 15.83
C ALA A 144 -1.89 -3.37 14.51
N ARG A 145 -0.74 -3.22 13.86
CA ARG A 145 -0.40 -3.99 12.66
C ARG A 145 -0.27 -5.48 12.97
N LEU A 146 0.45 -5.83 14.05
CA LEU A 146 0.63 -7.23 14.46
C LEU A 146 -0.67 -7.88 14.95
N ALA A 147 -1.59 -7.11 15.52
CA ALA A 147 -2.87 -7.60 16.01
C ALA A 147 -3.80 -8.12 14.90
N ILE A 148 -3.65 -7.65 13.66
CA ILE A 148 -4.43 -8.11 12.51
C ILE A 148 -3.71 -9.19 11.69
N ALA A 149 -2.47 -9.54 12.05
CA ALA A 149 -1.64 -10.45 11.28
C ALA A 149 -1.99 -11.92 11.56
N ASP A 150 -2.22 -12.69 10.51
CA ASP A 150 -2.22 -14.16 10.58
C ASP A 150 -0.79 -14.72 10.51
N ASP A 151 0.07 -14.03 9.76
CA ASP A 151 1.47 -14.40 9.58
C ASP A 151 2.37 -13.16 9.71
N VAL A 152 3.61 -13.37 10.14
CA VAL A 152 4.60 -12.30 10.28
C VAL A 152 5.89 -12.67 9.58
N ILE A 153 6.40 -11.76 8.76
CA ILE A 153 7.75 -11.84 8.19
C ILE A 153 8.63 -10.87 8.99
N ASN A 154 9.58 -11.39 9.75
CA ASN A 154 10.57 -10.55 10.41
C ASN A 154 11.60 -10.07 9.39
N ASN A 155 11.72 -8.74 9.26
CA ASN A 155 12.64 -8.08 8.34
C ASN A 155 13.77 -7.30 9.05
N ASP A 156 14.10 -7.68 10.31
CA ASP A 156 15.21 -7.08 11.06
C ASP A 156 16.57 -7.64 10.67
N LYS A 157 16.58 -8.79 10.02
CA LYS A 157 17.77 -9.56 9.73
C LYS A 157 18.23 -9.43 8.28
N THR A 158 18.95 -10.45 7.81
CA THR A 158 19.48 -10.48 6.46
C THR A 158 18.39 -10.71 5.42
N LEU A 159 18.67 -10.27 4.19
CA LEU A 159 17.77 -10.49 3.06
C LEU A 159 17.51 -11.99 2.79
N ASP A 160 18.51 -12.85 3.06
CA ASP A 160 18.39 -14.30 2.89
C ASP A 160 17.47 -14.94 3.94
N GLU A 161 17.45 -14.40 5.15
CA GLU A 161 16.51 -14.82 6.19
C GLU A 161 15.08 -14.42 5.83
N THR A 162 14.88 -13.21 5.33
CA THR A 162 13.58 -12.77 4.81
C THR A 162 13.14 -13.66 3.63
N ARG A 163 14.03 -13.99 2.69
CA ARG A 163 13.73 -14.92 1.59
C ARG A 163 13.35 -16.32 2.05
N ARG A 164 13.97 -16.81 3.12
CA ARG A 164 13.61 -18.13 3.69
C ARG A 164 12.19 -18.11 4.25
N GLN A 165 11.83 -17.07 5.00
CA GLN A 165 10.48 -16.90 5.54
C GLN A 165 9.43 -16.80 4.41
N VAL A 166 9.71 -16.00 3.39
CA VAL A 166 8.83 -15.88 2.20
C VAL A 166 8.63 -17.23 1.51
N ARG A 167 9.69 -18.02 1.30
CA ARG A 167 9.58 -19.35 0.70
C ARG A 167 8.80 -20.33 1.58
N GLN A 168 8.89 -20.21 2.90
CA GLN A 168 8.10 -21.03 3.81
C GLN A 168 6.61 -20.66 3.72
N LEU A 169 6.28 -19.38 3.75
CA LEU A 169 4.90 -18.91 3.60
C LEU A 169 4.32 -19.26 2.23
N ASP A 170 5.10 -19.16 1.15
CA ASP A 170 4.65 -19.58 -0.19
C ASP A 170 4.20 -21.05 -0.19
N ARG A 171 4.98 -21.93 0.42
CA ARG A 171 4.58 -23.36 0.55
C ARG A 171 3.28 -23.52 1.33
N THR A 172 3.18 -22.85 2.48
CA THR A 172 1.97 -22.87 3.31
C THR A 172 0.74 -22.37 2.55
N TYR A 173 0.88 -21.26 1.81
CA TYR A 173 -0.24 -20.68 1.07
C TYR A 173 -0.68 -21.54 -0.12
N ARG A 174 0.25 -22.19 -0.82
CA ARG A 174 -0.08 -23.18 -1.86
C ARG A 174 -0.81 -24.39 -1.29
N GLU A 175 -0.40 -24.87 -0.10
CA GLU A 175 -1.09 -25.97 0.58
C GLU A 175 -2.50 -25.57 1.03
N LEU A 176 -2.68 -24.36 1.55
CA LEU A 176 -3.99 -23.85 1.94
C LEU A 176 -4.91 -23.69 0.73
N ALA A 177 -4.43 -23.09 -0.35
CA ALA A 177 -5.20 -22.90 -1.58
C ALA A 177 -5.62 -24.22 -2.24
N ASN A 178 -4.84 -25.31 -2.09
CA ASN A 178 -5.21 -26.63 -2.60
C ASN A 178 -6.27 -27.34 -1.75
N ARG A 179 -6.59 -26.84 -0.56
CA ARG A 179 -7.61 -27.40 0.35
C ARG A 179 -8.93 -26.66 0.31
N ALA A 180 -8.93 -25.44 -0.26
CA ALA A 180 -10.12 -24.59 -0.41
C ALA A 180 -10.89 -24.98 -1.67
#